data_83591d6223e288ef4d10e798cf977107
#
_entry.id   83591d6223e288ef4d10e798cf977107
#
_cell.length_a   1.000
_cell.length_b   1.000
_cell.length_c   1.000
_cell.angle_alpha   90.00
_cell.angle_beta   90.00
_cell.angle_gamma   90.00
#
_symmetry.space_group_name_H-M   'P 1'
#
loop_
_entity.id
_entity.type
_entity.pdbx_description
1 polymer ?
#
loop_
_entity_poly.entity_id
_entity_poly.type
_entity_poly.pdbx_seq_one_letter_code
_entity_poly.pdbx_strand_id
1 'polypeptide(L)'
;AFMGETKMRIAIISAMSSEIEAVIDILDKTEKKKIGGSDIYSGKYKENEIICAVSYEGKVNAAVCAQSVILLYKPDAVINLGVGGGIDPSLKPGDVVVATSVVQHDFNCEKRGYAKGQVCNFETPLMKCDDGIREKLFDCAKEIDGITVTQGIVATGDQFVSSTATARRIRKEFGASVVEMESAAIGQTCLLNGIPFGVVRAVSDNGDDSAFGSFGDFLEFAVANSVKLIKRFLEKRGV
;
A
#
# COMPACT_ATOMS: atom_id res chain seq x y z
N ALA A 1 -18.14 -30.76 14.22
CA ALA A 1 -18.75 -29.42 14.08
C ALA A 1 -17.88 -28.65 13.09
N PHE A 2 -18.40 -28.37 11.89
CA PHE A 2 -17.78 -27.44 10.97
C PHE A 2 -17.79 -26.05 11.62
N MET A 3 -16.66 -25.54 12.02
CA MET A 3 -16.53 -24.14 12.37
C MET A 3 -16.80 -23.35 11.07
N GLY A 4 -17.92 -22.64 11.04
CA GLY A 4 -18.32 -21.85 9.90
C GLY A 4 -17.22 -20.88 9.51
N GLU A 5 -16.88 -20.86 8.23
CA GLU A 5 -15.90 -19.95 7.66
C GLU A 5 -16.35 -18.50 7.89
N THR A 6 -15.58 -17.74 8.65
CA THR A 6 -15.90 -16.34 8.90
C THR A 6 -15.69 -15.57 7.60
N LYS A 7 -16.79 -15.08 7.03
CA LYS A 7 -16.75 -14.19 5.86
C LYS A 7 -16.03 -12.90 6.22
N MET A 8 -15.01 -12.54 5.46
CA MET A 8 -14.24 -11.32 5.63
C MET A 8 -14.63 -10.27 4.59
N ARG A 9 -14.55 -9.02 5.00
CA ARG A 9 -14.67 -7.86 4.11
C ARG A 9 -13.30 -7.18 4.02
N ILE A 10 -12.66 -7.28 2.86
CA ILE A 10 -11.30 -6.79 2.65
C ILE A 10 -11.34 -5.63 1.65
N ALA A 11 -10.80 -4.49 2.03
CA ALA A 11 -10.61 -3.37 1.12
C ALA A 11 -9.18 -3.38 0.56
N ILE A 12 -9.06 -3.20 -0.76
CA ILE A 12 -7.79 -3.05 -1.48
C ILE A 12 -7.81 -1.67 -2.12
N ILE A 13 -6.88 -0.81 -1.73
CA ILE A 13 -6.79 0.57 -2.20
C ILE A 13 -5.49 0.74 -2.99
N SER A 14 -5.59 1.26 -4.21
CA SER A 14 -4.46 1.58 -5.08
C SER A 14 -4.60 3.00 -5.62
N ALA A 15 -3.50 3.63 -6.02
CA ALA A 15 -3.54 4.97 -6.59
C ALA A 15 -4.04 4.95 -8.04
N MET A 16 -3.62 3.98 -8.83
CA MET A 16 -3.91 3.86 -10.25
C MET A 16 -4.82 2.65 -10.56
N SER A 17 -5.68 2.80 -11.57
CA SER A 17 -6.54 1.68 -12.03
C SER A 17 -5.71 0.49 -12.54
N SER A 18 -4.59 0.74 -13.21
CA SER A 18 -3.69 -0.32 -13.68
C SER A 18 -3.16 -1.24 -12.58
N GLU A 19 -3.03 -0.73 -11.34
CA GLU A 19 -2.54 -1.51 -10.20
C GLU A 19 -3.58 -2.49 -9.64
N ILE A 20 -4.87 -2.30 -9.91
CA ILE A 20 -5.94 -3.02 -9.25
C ILE A 20 -6.95 -3.67 -10.24
N GLU A 21 -6.94 -3.29 -11.51
CA GLU A 21 -7.89 -3.76 -12.52
C GLU A 21 -7.96 -5.29 -12.58
N ALA A 22 -6.82 -5.96 -12.61
CA ALA A 22 -6.76 -7.43 -12.64
C ALA A 22 -7.25 -8.11 -11.33
N VAL A 23 -7.42 -7.36 -10.24
CA VAL A 23 -8.10 -7.83 -9.03
C VAL A 23 -9.61 -7.61 -9.18
N ILE A 24 -10.03 -6.50 -9.76
CA ILE A 24 -11.46 -6.23 -10.04
C ILE A 24 -12.03 -7.29 -10.98
N ASP A 25 -11.27 -7.70 -12.00
CA ASP A 25 -11.69 -8.66 -13.02
C ASP A 25 -12.01 -10.08 -12.49
N ILE A 26 -11.45 -10.43 -11.32
CA ILE A 26 -11.74 -11.74 -10.70
C ILE A 26 -12.92 -11.71 -9.73
N LEU A 27 -13.54 -10.54 -9.53
CA LEU A 27 -14.68 -10.41 -8.61
C LEU A 27 -15.98 -10.77 -9.29
N ASP A 28 -16.80 -11.54 -8.59
CA ASP A 28 -18.18 -11.84 -8.99
C ASP A 28 -19.12 -10.68 -8.58
N LYS A 29 -20.11 -10.38 -9.44
CA LYS A 29 -21.17 -9.40 -9.16
C LYS A 29 -20.63 -8.02 -8.79
N THR A 30 -19.69 -7.52 -9.57
CA THR A 30 -19.04 -6.24 -9.32
C THR A 30 -19.99 -5.07 -9.52
N GLU A 31 -20.09 -4.21 -8.51
CA GLU A 31 -20.76 -2.91 -8.57
C GLU A 31 -19.73 -1.79 -8.53
N LYS A 32 -19.88 -0.77 -9.37
CA LYS A 32 -19.04 0.43 -9.39
C LYS A 32 -19.79 1.64 -8.83
N LYS A 33 -19.13 2.39 -7.94
CA LYS A 33 -19.59 3.69 -7.42
C LYS A 33 -18.48 4.71 -7.48
N LYS A 34 -18.81 5.98 -7.65
CA LYS A 34 -17.86 7.09 -7.52
C LYS A 34 -18.18 7.87 -6.25
N ILE A 35 -17.23 7.91 -5.31
CA ILE A 35 -17.43 8.50 -3.98
C ILE A 35 -16.18 9.27 -3.57
N GLY A 36 -16.34 10.53 -3.19
CA GLY A 36 -15.20 11.39 -2.78
C GLY A 36 -14.14 11.55 -3.89
N GLY A 37 -14.55 11.47 -5.16
CA GLY A 37 -13.63 11.48 -6.29
C GLY A 37 -13.06 10.12 -6.67
N SER A 38 -13.08 9.14 -5.77
CA SER A 38 -12.54 7.79 -5.97
C SER A 38 -13.51 6.87 -6.71
N ASP A 39 -12.98 6.01 -7.58
CA ASP A 39 -13.74 4.92 -8.19
C ASP A 39 -13.66 3.69 -7.26
N ILE A 40 -14.82 3.24 -6.76
CA ILE A 40 -14.91 2.13 -5.82
C ILE A 40 -15.73 1.01 -6.45
N TYR A 41 -15.15 -0.18 -6.44
CA TYR A 41 -15.74 -1.42 -6.95
C TYR A 41 -15.96 -2.37 -5.79
N SER A 42 -17.15 -2.92 -5.64
CA SER A 42 -17.44 -3.94 -4.63
C SER A 42 -17.94 -5.20 -5.30
N GLY A 43 -17.46 -6.35 -4.86
CA GLY A 43 -17.84 -7.65 -5.42
C GLY A 43 -17.50 -8.77 -4.47
N LYS A 44 -17.62 -10.01 -4.93
CA LYS A 44 -17.28 -11.20 -4.15
C LYS A 44 -16.10 -11.94 -4.76
N TYR A 45 -15.27 -12.49 -3.90
CA TYR A 45 -14.28 -13.49 -4.28
C TYR A 45 -14.36 -14.65 -3.30
N LYS A 46 -14.83 -15.81 -3.79
CA LYS A 46 -15.20 -16.94 -2.91
C LYS A 46 -16.23 -16.47 -1.87
N GLU A 47 -15.98 -16.71 -0.58
CA GLU A 47 -16.88 -16.31 0.51
C GLU A 47 -16.68 -14.85 0.96
N ASN A 48 -15.58 -14.20 0.54
CA ASN A 48 -15.21 -12.87 0.98
C ASN A 48 -15.88 -11.77 0.14
N GLU A 49 -16.16 -10.65 0.79
CA GLU A 49 -16.55 -9.40 0.13
C GLU A 49 -15.28 -8.55 -0.07
N ILE A 50 -15.02 -8.19 -1.32
CA ILE A 50 -13.82 -7.43 -1.69
C ILE A 50 -14.25 -6.05 -2.19
N ILE A 51 -13.61 -5.03 -1.64
CA ILE A 51 -13.77 -3.66 -2.05
C ILE A 51 -12.46 -3.21 -2.69
N CYS A 52 -12.47 -2.92 -3.98
CA CYS A 52 -11.35 -2.35 -4.70
C CYS A 52 -11.58 -0.85 -4.90
N ALA A 53 -10.63 0.00 -4.55
CA ALA A 53 -10.78 1.44 -4.70
C ALA A 53 -9.56 2.08 -5.36
N VAL A 54 -9.81 2.98 -6.32
CA VAL A 54 -8.80 3.82 -6.97
C VAL A 54 -8.83 5.18 -6.31
N SER A 55 -7.76 5.51 -5.56
CA SER A 55 -7.68 6.76 -4.80
C SER A 55 -7.21 7.95 -5.62
N TYR A 56 -6.48 7.70 -6.69
CA TYR A 56 -5.56 8.63 -7.33
C TYR A 56 -4.38 8.99 -6.43
N GLU A 57 -3.36 9.68 -6.98
CA GLU A 57 -2.10 9.95 -6.30
C GLU A 57 -2.23 11.02 -5.21
N GLY A 58 -1.40 10.91 -4.20
CA GLY A 58 -1.22 11.88 -3.14
C GLY A 58 -2.01 11.63 -1.87
N LYS A 59 -1.51 12.17 -0.77
CA LYS A 59 -1.99 11.89 0.60
C LYS A 59 -3.45 12.27 0.83
N VAL A 60 -3.90 13.39 0.28
CA VAL A 60 -5.29 13.85 0.46
C VAL A 60 -6.26 12.90 -0.24
N ASN A 61 -6.00 12.56 -1.51
CA ASN A 61 -6.81 11.62 -2.26
C ASN A 61 -6.87 10.25 -1.56
N ALA A 62 -5.73 9.76 -1.13
CA ALA A 62 -5.60 8.49 -0.42
C ALA A 62 -6.39 8.46 0.89
N ALA A 63 -6.32 9.53 1.71
CA ALA A 63 -7.04 9.63 2.96
C ALA A 63 -8.57 9.74 2.74
N VAL A 64 -9.02 10.55 1.78
CA VAL A 64 -10.45 10.68 1.43
C VAL A 64 -11.00 9.34 0.94
N CYS A 65 -10.27 8.64 0.08
CA CYS A 65 -10.64 7.31 -0.40
C CYS A 65 -10.75 6.31 0.76
N ALA A 66 -9.72 6.19 1.57
CA ALA A 66 -9.69 5.26 2.71
C ALA A 66 -10.83 5.53 3.70
N GLN A 67 -11.08 6.81 4.05
CA GLN A 67 -12.16 7.17 4.96
C GLN A 67 -13.54 6.87 4.35
N SER A 68 -13.73 7.11 3.06
CA SER A 68 -14.97 6.79 2.35
C SER A 68 -15.24 5.27 2.35
N VAL A 69 -14.21 4.47 2.05
CA VAL A 69 -14.30 3.00 2.07
C VAL A 69 -14.62 2.50 3.48
N ILE A 70 -13.94 3.00 4.50
CA ILE A 70 -14.16 2.59 5.90
C ILE A 70 -15.58 2.89 6.36
N LEU A 71 -16.08 4.08 6.10
CA LEU A 71 -17.42 4.48 6.55
C LEU A 71 -18.54 3.71 5.83
N LEU A 72 -18.38 3.48 4.54
CA LEU A 72 -19.47 2.92 3.71
C LEU A 72 -19.47 1.40 3.70
N TYR A 73 -18.30 0.78 3.74
CA TYR A 73 -18.18 -0.68 3.60
C TYR A 73 -17.76 -1.38 4.90
N LYS A 74 -17.23 -0.65 5.89
CA LYS A 74 -16.79 -1.20 7.18
C LYS A 74 -15.92 -2.45 7.01
N PRO A 75 -14.78 -2.34 6.29
CA PRO A 75 -13.91 -3.49 6.06
C PRO A 75 -13.28 -3.99 7.35
N ASP A 76 -13.05 -5.31 7.42
CA ASP A 76 -12.31 -5.93 8.52
C ASP A 76 -10.80 -5.66 8.41
N ALA A 77 -10.32 -5.38 7.20
CA ALA A 77 -8.92 -5.03 6.92
C ALA A 77 -8.81 -4.16 5.66
N VAL A 78 -7.76 -3.33 5.62
CA VAL A 78 -7.39 -2.53 4.45
C VAL A 78 -6.00 -2.95 3.98
N ILE A 79 -5.84 -3.21 2.67
CA ILE A 79 -4.55 -3.44 2.04
C ILE A 79 -4.32 -2.32 1.03
N ASN A 80 -3.22 -1.59 1.19
CA ASN A 80 -2.77 -0.66 0.18
C ASN A 80 -1.79 -1.37 -0.76
N LEU A 81 -2.16 -1.46 -2.02
CA LEU A 81 -1.42 -2.11 -3.08
C LEU A 81 -0.91 -1.08 -4.08
N GLY A 82 0.34 -1.17 -4.50
CA GLY A 82 0.85 -0.27 -5.52
C GLY A 82 2.33 -0.45 -5.82
N VAL A 83 2.84 0.48 -6.62
CA VAL A 83 4.26 0.57 -6.95
C VAL A 83 4.95 1.69 -6.18
N GLY A 84 6.28 1.74 -6.26
CA GLY A 84 7.06 2.81 -5.63
C GLY A 84 8.54 2.76 -6.00
N GLY A 85 9.25 3.85 -5.76
CA GLY A 85 10.69 3.96 -5.98
C GLY A 85 11.47 3.23 -4.89
N GLY A 86 12.30 2.25 -5.28
CA GLY A 86 13.18 1.51 -4.37
C GLY A 86 14.39 2.35 -4.00
N ILE A 87 14.47 2.79 -2.74
CA ILE A 87 15.60 3.58 -2.23
C ILE A 87 16.57 2.77 -1.37
N ASP A 88 16.26 1.51 -1.10
CA ASP A 88 17.21 0.54 -0.57
C ASP A 88 18.11 0.03 -1.70
N PRO A 89 19.45 0.16 -1.60
CA PRO A 89 20.37 -0.26 -2.66
C PRO A 89 20.32 -1.76 -3.00
N SER A 90 19.72 -2.59 -2.14
CA SER A 90 19.55 -4.01 -2.40
C SER A 90 18.37 -4.33 -3.30
N LEU A 91 17.45 -3.38 -3.49
CA LEU A 91 16.27 -3.52 -4.31
C LEU A 91 16.53 -3.17 -5.78
N LYS A 92 15.79 -3.81 -6.64
CA LYS A 92 15.75 -3.53 -8.09
C LYS A 92 14.31 -3.54 -8.61
N PRO A 93 14.03 -2.91 -9.75
CA PRO A 93 12.70 -2.95 -10.36
C PRO A 93 12.15 -4.37 -10.47
N GLY A 94 10.89 -4.54 -10.05
CA GLY A 94 10.21 -5.82 -9.95
C GLY A 94 10.25 -6.51 -8.59
N ASP A 95 11.18 -6.14 -7.70
CA ASP A 95 11.20 -6.65 -6.33
C ASP A 95 9.98 -6.14 -5.54
N VAL A 96 9.61 -6.85 -4.48
CA VAL A 96 8.43 -6.53 -3.66
C VAL A 96 8.83 -6.24 -2.22
N VAL A 97 8.31 -5.16 -1.67
CA VAL A 97 8.43 -4.78 -0.26
C VAL A 97 7.06 -4.90 0.41
N VAL A 98 6.97 -5.74 1.44
CA VAL A 98 5.84 -5.77 2.37
C VAL A 98 6.19 -4.87 3.56
N ALA A 99 5.39 -3.84 3.77
CA ALA A 99 5.72 -2.83 4.76
C ALA A 99 5.62 -3.34 6.20
N THR A 100 6.63 -3.07 7.00
CA THR A 100 6.56 -3.19 8.46
C THR A 100 5.86 -2.00 9.09
N SER A 101 6.12 -0.82 8.53
CA SER A 101 5.56 0.45 8.96
C SER A 101 5.55 1.43 7.79
N VAL A 102 4.73 2.47 7.93
CA VAL A 102 4.71 3.60 7.00
C VAL A 102 5.04 4.89 7.73
N VAL A 103 5.58 5.89 7.02
CA VAL A 103 5.95 7.20 7.58
C VAL A 103 5.69 8.31 6.58
N GLN A 104 5.25 9.49 7.05
CA GLN A 104 5.18 10.68 6.21
C GLN A 104 6.52 11.42 6.21
N HIS A 105 7.36 11.20 5.20
CA HIS A 105 8.71 11.78 5.14
C HIS A 105 8.75 13.31 4.94
N ASP A 106 7.65 13.88 4.49
CA ASP A 106 7.47 15.32 4.25
C ASP A 106 6.71 16.05 5.35
N PHE A 107 6.22 15.33 6.38
CA PHE A 107 5.58 15.95 7.54
C PHE A 107 6.62 16.44 8.54
N ASN A 108 6.58 17.73 8.90
CA ASN A 108 7.57 18.30 9.81
C ASN A 108 6.93 19.23 10.85
N CYS A 109 7.00 18.81 12.10
CA CYS A 109 6.62 19.60 13.28
C CYS A 109 7.77 19.67 14.32
N GLU A 110 9.04 19.53 13.89
CA GLU A 110 10.22 19.53 14.77
C GLU A 110 10.31 20.80 15.63
N LYS A 111 9.98 21.95 15.08
CA LYS A 111 9.93 23.22 15.85
C LYS A 111 8.91 23.22 17.00
N ARG A 112 8.00 22.28 17.01
CA ARG A 112 7.02 22.06 18.09
C ARG A 112 7.42 20.90 19.03
N GLY A 113 8.62 20.35 18.89
CA GLY A 113 9.14 19.28 19.72
C GLY A 113 8.80 17.85 19.27
N TYR A 114 8.23 17.68 18.08
CA TYR A 114 7.95 16.34 17.51
C TYR A 114 9.15 15.84 16.71
N ALA A 115 9.28 14.52 16.59
CA ALA A 115 10.24 13.93 15.68
C ALA A 115 9.84 14.20 14.21
N LYS A 116 10.80 14.22 13.32
CA LYS A 116 10.55 14.35 11.88
C LYS A 116 9.66 13.21 11.39
N GLY A 117 8.67 13.49 10.56
CA GLY A 117 7.68 12.52 10.10
C GLY A 117 6.59 12.18 11.14
N GLN A 118 6.69 12.68 12.36
CA GLN A 118 5.73 12.40 13.41
C GLN A 118 4.50 13.30 13.30
N VAL A 119 3.36 12.69 12.99
CA VAL A 119 2.05 13.35 13.05
C VAL A 119 1.70 13.64 14.50
N CYS A 120 1.28 14.86 14.80
CA CYS A 120 1.22 15.38 16.18
C CYS A 120 0.33 14.59 17.17
N ASN A 121 -0.60 13.80 16.71
CA ASN A 121 -1.46 12.94 17.55
C ASN A 121 -0.98 11.47 17.64
N PHE A 122 0.22 11.18 17.14
CA PHE A 122 0.84 9.85 17.25
C PHE A 122 2.09 9.92 18.14
N GLU A 123 2.38 8.84 18.84
CA GLU A 123 3.53 8.77 19.74
C GLU A 123 4.88 8.66 19.02
N THR A 124 4.87 8.11 17.79
CA THR A 124 6.07 7.89 16.97
C THR A 124 5.82 8.31 15.52
N PRO A 125 6.86 8.58 14.74
CA PRO A 125 6.72 8.84 13.32
C PRO A 125 6.31 7.62 12.51
N LEU A 126 6.60 6.41 13.01
CA LEU A 126 6.32 5.15 12.32
C LEU A 126 4.93 4.64 12.68
N MET A 127 4.07 4.51 11.70
CA MET A 127 2.76 3.89 11.81
C MET A 127 2.87 2.42 11.43
N LYS A 128 2.77 1.53 12.43
CA LYS A 128 2.99 0.09 12.27
C LYS A 128 1.84 -0.54 11.49
N CYS A 129 2.17 -1.37 10.49
CA CYS A 129 1.23 -2.26 9.82
C CYS A 129 0.81 -3.40 10.76
N ASP A 130 -0.36 -3.99 10.52
CA ASP A 130 -0.80 -5.16 11.28
C ASP A 130 0.13 -6.35 11.06
N ASP A 131 0.55 -7.00 12.14
CA ASP A 131 1.53 -8.09 12.08
C ASP A 131 0.96 -9.32 11.34
N GLY A 132 -0.30 -9.67 11.58
CA GLY A 132 -0.93 -10.83 10.95
C GLY A 132 -1.11 -10.64 9.45
N ILE A 133 -1.56 -9.47 9.03
CA ILE A 133 -1.69 -9.13 7.61
C ILE A 133 -0.31 -9.11 6.94
N ARG A 134 0.67 -8.47 7.57
CA ARG A 134 2.03 -8.38 7.06
C ARG A 134 2.67 -9.76 6.84
N GLU A 135 2.57 -10.64 7.83
CA GLU A 135 3.15 -11.99 7.74
C GLU A 135 2.51 -12.79 6.61
N LYS A 136 1.18 -12.77 6.50
CA LYS A 136 0.47 -13.45 5.40
C LYS A 136 0.83 -12.89 4.04
N LEU A 137 0.90 -11.57 3.88
CA LEU A 137 1.33 -10.92 2.64
C LEU A 137 2.77 -11.32 2.29
N PHE A 138 3.67 -11.33 3.27
CA PHE A 138 5.06 -11.71 3.06
C PHE A 138 5.20 -13.17 2.65
N ASP A 139 4.47 -14.08 3.29
CA ASP A 139 4.47 -15.50 2.92
C ASP A 139 3.90 -15.74 1.52
N CYS A 140 2.84 -15.03 1.14
CA CYS A 140 2.31 -15.09 -0.22
C CYS A 140 3.30 -14.56 -1.26
N ALA A 141 4.03 -13.49 -0.92
CA ALA A 141 5.01 -12.90 -1.81
C ALA A 141 6.21 -13.82 -2.07
N LYS A 142 6.70 -14.51 -1.05
CA LYS A 142 7.80 -15.49 -1.19
C LYS A 142 7.53 -16.65 -2.15
N GLU A 143 6.27 -16.91 -2.45
CA GLU A 143 5.86 -17.94 -3.41
C GLU A 143 5.85 -17.45 -4.86
N ILE A 144 6.24 -16.21 -5.12
CA ILE A 144 6.35 -15.66 -6.47
C ILE A 144 7.79 -15.85 -6.93
N ASP A 145 7.97 -16.69 -7.95
CA ASP A 145 9.30 -16.98 -8.49
C ASP A 145 9.89 -15.76 -9.21
N GLY A 146 11.21 -15.63 -9.11
CA GLY A 146 11.98 -14.67 -9.90
C GLY A 146 12.02 -13.25 -9.36
N ILE A 147 11.48 -13.01 -8.15
CA ILE A 147 11.54 -11.70 -7.49
C ILE A 147 12.20 -11.80 -6.10
N THR A 148 12.83 -10.71 -5.67
CA THR A 148 13.24 -10.56 -4.27
C THR A 148 12.07 -10.00 -3.47
N VAL A 149 11.81 -10.60 -2.31
CA VAL A 149 10.77 -10.12 -1.39
C VAL A 149 11.41 -9.74 -0.08
N THR A 150 11.20 -8.53 0.37
CA THR A 150 11.72 -8.02 1.64
C THR A 150 10.62 -7.41 2.50
N GLN A 151 10.95 -7.17 3.76
CA GLN A 151 10.14 -6.33 4.64
C GLN A 151 10.89 -5.03 4.91
N GLY A 152 10.17 -3.90 4.97
CA GLY A 152 10.82 -2.62 5.18
C GLY A 152 9.86 -1.48 5.46
N ILE A 153 10.40 -0.29 5.70
CA ILE A 153 9.61 0.93 5.90
C ILE A 153 9.28 1.54 4.55
N VAL A 154 8.02 1.94 4.36
CA VAL A 154 7.56 2.70 3.20
C VAL A 154 7.39 4.17 3.60
N ALA A 155 8.04 5.06 2.87
CA ALA A 155 8.03 6.50 3.13
C ALA A 155 7.15 7.24 2.12
N THR A 156 6.11 7.89 2.63
CA THR A 156 5.08 8.60 1.85
C THR A 156 5.33 10.11 1.84
N GLY A 157 5.11 10.76 0.70
CA GLY A 157 5.10 12.21 0.60
C GLY A 157 4.36 12.70 -0.65
N ASP A 158 3.88 13.95 -0.65
CA ASP A 158 3.19 14.54 -1.80
C ASP A 158 4.20 15.02 -2.87
N GLN A 159 5.11 14.12 -3.26
CA GLN A 159 6.10 14.38 -4.30
C GLN A 159 6.55 13.07 -4.95
N PHE A 160 6.68 13.08 -6.27
CA PHE A 160 7.36 12.02 -7.00
C PHE A 160 8.87 12.19 -6.79
N VAL A 161 9.47 11.26 -6.02
CA VAL A 161 10.91 11.32 -5.72
C VAL A 161 11.70 10.85 -6.95
N SER A 162 12.38 11.80 -7.59
CA SER A 162 13.22 11.59 -8.78
C SER A 162 14.59 12.27 -8.60
N SER A 163 15.17 12.14 -7.42
CA SER A 163 16.46 12.73 -7.07
C SER A 163 17.21 11.83 -6.12
N THR A 164 18.41 11.41 -6.54
CA THR A 164 19.34 10.61 -5.73
C THR A 164 19.63 11.23 -4.35
N ALA A 165 19.76 12.56 -4.30
CA ALA A 165 19.99 13.27 -3.04
C ALA A 165 18.79 13.17 -2.09
N THR A 166 17.56 13.31 -2.63
CA THR A 166 16.32 13.19 -1.87
C THR A 166 16.12 11.75 -1.40
N ALA A 167 16.30 10.77 -2.25
CA ALA A 167 16.19 9.36 -1.91
C ALA A 167 17.15 8.96 -0.79
N ARG A 168 18.43 9.34 -0.89
CA ARG A 168 19.44 9.10 0.15
C ARG A 168 19.09 9.77 1.48
N ARG A 169 18.57 11.00 1.44
CA ARG A 169 18.13 11.71 2.64
C ARG A 169 16.98 10.97 3.32
N ILE A 170 15.94 10.59 2.59
CA ILE A 170 14.77 9.86 3.14
C ILE A 170 15.23 8.53 3.74
N ARG A 171 16.06 7.77 3.03
CA ARG A 171 16.61 6.51 3.55
C ARG A 171 17.40 6.71 4.84
N LYS A 172 18.29 7.73 4.88
CA LYS A 172 19.10 8.04 6.06
C LYS A 172 18.24 8.45 7.27
N GLU A 173 17.19 9.23 7.03
CA GLU A 173 16.33 9.78 8.09
C GLU A 173 15.37 8.75 8.67
N PHE A 174 14.79 7.89 7.83
CA PHE A 174 13.71 6.98 8.22
C PHE A 174 14.05 5.49 8.10
N GLY A 175 15.19 5.13 7.55
CA GLY A 175 15.50 3.74 7.23
C GLY A 175 14.59 3.14 6.14
N ALA A 176 13.94 3.99 5.35
CA ALA A 176 12.95 3.56 4.39
C ALA A 176 13.55 2.73 3.23
N SER A 177 12.81 1.73 2.79
CA SER A 177 13.16 0.89 1.64
C SER A 177 12.53 1.37 0.35
N VAL A 178 11.34 1.97 0.43
CA VAL A 178 10.57 2.46 -0.73
C VAL A 178 10.00 3.84 -0.43
N VAL A 179 9.89 4.67 -1.48
CA VAL A 179 9.18 5.96 -1.47
C VAL A 179 7.97 5.90 -2.39
N GLU A 180 6.88 6.52 -1.98
CA GLU A 180 5.63 6.62 -2.74
C GLU A 180 4.74 7.75 -2.18
N MET A 181 3.43 7.81 -2.52
CA MET A 181 2.65 9.00 -2.27
C MET A 181 1.36 8.77 -1.45
N GLU A 182 1.02 7.55 -0.99
CA GLU A 182 -0.29 7.21 -0.40
C GLU A 182 -0.26 6.45 0.93
N SER A 183 0.66 5.50 1.10
CA SER A 183 0.59 4.46 2.15
C SER A 183 0.44 5.01 3.55
N ALA A 184 1.19 6.05 3.90
CA ALA A 184 1.11 6.62 5.25
C ALA A 184 -0.21 7.37 5.49
N ALA A 185 -0.82 7.95 4.45
CA ALA A 185 -2.12 8.59 4.57
C ALA A 185 -3.24 7.55 4.77
N ILE A 186 -3.20 6.44 4.03
CA ILE A 186 -4.12 5.30 4.21
C ILE A 186 -3.91 4.67 5.60
N GLY A 187 -2.66 4.37 5.97
CA GLY A 187 -2.33 3.78 7.26
C GLY A 187 -2.75 4.66 8.44
N GLN A 188 -2.51 5.98 8.35
CA GLN A 188 -2.99 6.94 9.34
C GLN A 188 -4.51 6.91 9.46
N THR A 189 -5.23 6.91 8.34
CA THR A 189 -6.70 6.84 8.34
C THR A 189 -7.18 5.54 8.96
N CYS A 190 -6.56 4.41 8.66
CA CYS A 190 -6.90 3.12 9.25
C CYS A 190 -6.69 3.12 10.77
N LEU A 191 -5.54 3.60 11.26
CA LEU A 191 -5.25 3.68 12.69
C LEU A 191 -6.23 4.59 13.45
N LEU A 192 -6.61 5.72 12.88
CA LEU A 192 -7.60 6.63 13.45
C LEU A 192 -9.00 6.01 13.55
N ASN A 193 -9.30 5.04 12.69
CA ASN A 193 -10.58 4.31 12.68
C ASN A 193 -10.51 2.93 13.35
N GLY A 194 -9.35 2.52 13.89
CA GLY A 194 -9.17 1.20 14.51
C GLY A 194 -9.26 0.02 13.53
N ILE A 195 -8.92 0.23 12.26
CA ILE A 195 -8.94 -0.79 11.22
C ILE A 195 -7.51 -1.31 10.98
N PRO A 196 -7.26 -2.62 11.04
CA PRO A 196 -5.96 -3.20 10.69
C PRO A 196 -5.62 -2.97 9.22
N PHE A 197 -4.35 -2.71 8.92
CA PHE A 197 -3.92 -2.46 7.55
C PHE A 197 -2.58 -3.11 7.21
N GLY A 198 -2.39 -3.42 5.93
CA GLY A 198 -1.15 -3.87 5.33
C GLY A 198 -0.80 -3.05 4.10
N VAL A 199 0.47 -3.03 3.74
CA VAL A 199 0.97 -2.30 2.57
C VAL A 199 1.93 -3.18 1.77
N VAL A 200 1.74 -3.18 0.46
CA VAL A 200 2.62 -3.85 -0.51
C VAL A 200 3.04 -2.84 -1.56
N ARG A 201 4.32 -2.78 -1.82
CA ARG A 201 4.89 -1.99 -2.91
C ARG A 201 5.81 -2.84 -3.77
N ALA A 202 5.52 -2.91 -5.08
CA ALA A 202 6.50 -3.41 -6.04
C ALA A 202 7.38 -2.25 -6.53
N VAL A 203 8.64 -2.51 -6.68
CA VAL A 203 9.62 -1.51 -7.09
C VAL A 203 9.45 -1.23 -8.59
N SER A 204 9.10 -0.01 -8.96
CA SER A 204 8.98 0.46 -10.35
C SER A 204 10.24 1.14 -10.86
N ASP A 205 10.99 1.78 -9.96
CA ASP A 205 12.16 2.58 -10.27
C ASP A 205 13.06 2.68 -9.02
N ASN A 206 14.18 3.39 -9.11
CA ASN A 206 15.13 3.53 -8.00
C ASN A 206 14.91 4.81 -7.16
N GLY A 207 13.89 5.61 -7.42
CA GLY A 207 13.67 6.90 -6.76
C GLY A 207 14.81 7.90 -6.98
N ASP A 208 15.62 7.71 -8.00
CA ASP A 208 16.81 8.50 -8.31
C ASP A 208 16.60 9.38 -9.56
N ASP A 209 17.68 9.96 -10.07
CA ASP A 209 17.63 10.86 -11.23
C ASP A 209 17.17 10.17 -12.53
N SER A 210 17.12 8.83 -12.57
CA SER A 210 16.60 8.04 -13.71
C SER A 210 15.13 7.62 -13.52
N ALA A 211 14.51 7.86 -12.35
CA ALA A 211 13.20 7.34 -11.97
C ALA A 211 12.10 7.65 -13.00
N PHE A 212 12.07 8.88 -13.53
CA PHE A 212 11.03 9.28 -14.49
C PHE A 212 11.05 8.45 -15.79
N GLY A 213 12.24 8.08 -16.28
CA GLY A 213 12.37 7.22 -17.47
C GLY A 213 12.08 5.76 -17.16
N SER A 214 12.62 5.24 -16.06
CA SER A 214 12.48 3.82 -15.69
C SER A 214 11.08 3.46 -15.17
N PHE A 215 10.34 4.39 -14.58
CA PHE A 215 8.98 4.15 -14.07
C PHE A 215 8.06 3.51 -15.13
N GLY A 216 8.01 4.10 -16.35
CA GLY A 216 7.18 3.59 -17.44
C GLY A 216 7.61 2.20 -17.91
N ASP A 217 8.93 1.95 -17.97
CA ASP A 217 9.49 0.71 -18.50
C ASP A 217 9.19 -0.52 -17.60
N PHE A 218 9.12 -0.31 -16.29
CA PHE A 218 8.94 -1.39 -15.32
C PHE A 218 7.57 -1.44 -14.65
N LEU A 219 6.70 -0.45 -14.89
CA LEU A 219 5.39 -0.34 -14.26
C LEU A 219 4.55 -1.61 -14.46
N GLU A 220 4.39 -2.09 -15.67
CA GLU A 220 3.58 -3.27 -15.96
C GLU A 220 4.10 -4.52 -15.25
N PHE A 221 5.40 -4.71 -15.20
CA PHE A 221 6.03 -5.83 -14.51
C PHE A 221 5.84 -5.76 -13.00
N ALA A 222 6.03 -4.57 -12.40
CA ALA A 222 5.82 -4.32 -10.98
C ALA A 222 4.35 -4.55 -10.58
N VAL A 223 3.42 -4.02 -11.37
CA VAL A 223 1.98 -4.22 -11.18
C VAL A 223 1.62 -5.71 -11.25
N ALA A 224 2.14 -6.45 -12.24
CA ALA A 224 1.85 -7.88 -12.39
C ALA A 224 2.28 -8.68 -11.15
N ASN A 225 3.42 -8.35 -10.54
CA ASN A 225 3.90 -9.00 -9.32
C ASN A 225 3.02 -8.68 -8.10
N SER A 226 2.61 -7.42 -7.95
CA SER A 226 1.67 -7.00 -6.90
C SER A 226 0.33 -7.71 -7.02
N VAL A 227 -0.22 -7.83 -8.23
CA VAL A 227 -1.49 -8.52 -8.49
C VAL A 227 -1.38 -10.01 -8.20
N LYS A 228 -0.29 -10.67 -8.59
CA LYS A 228 -0.05 -12.10 -8.26
C LYS A 228 -0.07 -12.31 -6.74
N LEU A 229 0.58 -11.42 -5.99
CA LEU A 229 0.62 -11.48 -4.53
C LEU A 229 -0.79 -11.38 -3.95
N ILE A 230 -1.56 -10.36 -4.34
CA ILE A 230 -2.91 -10.15 -3.82
C ILE A 230 -3.84 -11.31 -4.17
N LYS A 231 -3.78 -11.84 -5.38
CA LYS A 231 -4.57 -13.03 -5.75
C LYS A 231 -4.27 -14.20 -4.82
N ARG A 232 -3.00 -14.51 -4.57
CA ARG A 232 -2.58 -15.55 -3.61
C ARG A 232 -3.06 -15.27 -2.18
N PHE A 233 -2.95 -14.02 -1.73
CA PHE A 233 -3.43 -13.63 -0.41
C PHE A 233 -4.95 -13.87 -0.26
N LEU A 234 -5.74 -13.50 -1.25
CA LEU A 234 -7.19 -13.75 -1.26
C LEU A 234 -7.53 -15.24 -1.35
N GLU A 235 -6.69 -16.04 -2.04
CA GLU A 235 -6.85 -17.50 -2.15
C GLU A 235 -6.60 -18.24 -0.85
N LYS A 236 -5.61 -17.81 -0.07
CA LYS A 236 -5.21 -18.44 1.21
C LYS A 236 -6.08 -18.04 2.40
N ARG A 237 -7.27 -17.48 2.15
CA ARG A 237 -8.18 -16.96 3.17
C ARG A 237 -7.51 -15.86 3.98
N GLY A 238 -7.72 -14.61 3.53
CA GLY A 238 -7.20 -13.41 4.16
C GLY A 238 -7.45 -13.38 5.67
N VAL A 239 -6.69 -12.59 6.35
CA VAL A 239 -6.60 -12.21 7.79
C VAL A 239 -7.14 -13.21 8.82
#